data_fb120f859bfd7ea297d14f2c181cc8a5
#
_entry.id   fb120f859bfd7ea297d14f2c181cc8a5
#
_cell.length_a   1.000
_cell.length_b   1.000
_cell.length_c   1.000
_cell.angle_alpha   90.00
_cell.angle_beta   90.00
_cell.angle_gamma   90.00
#
_symmetry.space_group_name_H-M   'P 1'
#
loop_
_entity.id
_entity.type
_entity.pdbx_description
1 polymer ?
#
loop_
_entity_poly.entity_id
_entity_poly.type
_entity_poly.pdbx_seq_one_letter_code
_entity_poly.pdbx_strand_id
1 'polypeptide(L)'
;RQRQMCIRDSEYTTSTDTEGGNLHRNVIFEGSKRPLRPFTRIDSLNPEDLWTWMDDLRERGVDSIAIPHNGNGSNGNMFEMETFEGGPINRDYSSKRMRNEPLVEVTQVKGTSETHPLLSPDDEWADFEIMDIRVGSRPPTYSMPQAGYVRDAYLRGLTLDWFGQGNPYKFGLIGSTDTHVLGGSFDESNYWSKVGILDGSPEARGTIPLTQERIATVTQGLIDANQPVLLIDREQGTYMDVGFDQWGASGLAAVWAEENTRESIFKAFRNKETFATSGSRIKLRFFAGYEIDALDLDSSNLISQAYEKGVPMGSEVNYDNDKEPHFLVWAVKGKHGAPLQRIQIIKGWVDGNSGRPKEMIYDVICSDGLQVDPISNRCPDNNAKVDINTCKISEDVGAVELKAKWQDPEFDPKDNVFYYVRVLENPTCRWSTWDAIKAGYKPRKDLHSTIQERAWSSPISVSYTHLTLPTNREV
;
A
#
# COMPACT_ATOMS: atom_id res chain seq x y z
N ARG A 1 3.61 20.44 -19.48
CA ARG A 1 3.58 19.00 -19.82
C ARG A 1 3.01 18.14 -18.69
N GLN A 2 3.29 18.42 -17.40
CA GLN A 2 2.68 17.72 -16.26
C GLN A 2 1.14 17.80 -16.22
N ARG A 3 0.55 18.92 -16.63
CA ARG A 3 -0.92 19.08 -16.66
C ARG A 3 -1.65 18.13 -17.62
N GLN A 4 -0.97 17.55 -18.59
CA GLN A 4 -1.59 16.61 -19.54
C GLN A 4 -1.65 15.17 -19.01
N MET A 5 -0.85 14.81 -18.00
CA MET A 5 -0.89 13.48 -17.37
C MET A 5 -2.12 13.30 -16.49
N CYS A 6 -2.51 14.35 -15.72
CA CYS A 6 -3.58 14.25 -14.72
C CYS A 6 -5.01 14.36 -15.27
N ILE A 7 -5.22 14.78 -16.54
CA ILE A 7 -6.55 15.13 -17.08
C ILE A 7 -7.24 13.96 -17.79
N ARG A 8 -6.63 12.75 -17.87
CA ARG A 8 -7.06 11.71 -18.82
C ARG A 8 -7.21 10.32 -18.25
N ASP A 9 -7.18 10.19 -16.95
CA ASP A 9 -7.43 8.92 -16.29
C ASP A 9 -8.91 8.78 -15.99
N SER A 10 -9.41 7.57 -16.03
CA SER A 10 -10.80 7.25 -15.74
C SER A 10 -10.86 6.46 -14.45
N GLU A 11 -11.83 6.75 -13.62
CA GLU A 11 -12.13 5.94 -12.45
C GLU A 11 -13.31 5.02 -12.77
N TYR A 12 -13.08 3.73 -12.60
CA TYR A 12 -14.12 2.72 -12.60
C TYR A 12 -14.55 2.49 -11.15
N THR A 13 -15.70 3.03 -10.79
CA THR A 13 -16.25 2.93 -9.45
C THR A 13 -17.38 1.93 -9.42
N THR A 14 -17.30 0.93 -8.58
CA THR A 14 -18.36 -0.05 -8.34
C THR A 14 -18.37 -0.50 -6.88
N SER A 15 -19.50 -1.03 -6.45
CA SER A 15 -19.63 -1.75 -5.20
C SER A 15 -20.36 -3.06 -5.46
N THR A 16 -19.97 -4.11 -4.75
CA THR A 16 -20.46 -5.47 -4.96
C THR A 16 -21.85 -5.74 -4.37
N ASP A 17 -22.29 -4.88 -3.47
CA ASP A 17 -23.55 -5.06 -2.76
C ASP A 17 -24.22 -3.72 -2.44
N THR A 18 -25.45 -3.79 -1.96
CA THR A 18 -26.24 -2.64 -1.49
C THR A 18 -25.67 -2.03 -0.19
N GLU A 19 -24.76 -2.73 0.47
CA GLU A 19 -24.14 -2.33 1.73
C GLU A 19 -22.76 -1.67 1.56
N GLY A 20 -22.23 -1.60 0.33
CA GLY A 20 -21.03 -0.90 -0.04
C GLY A 20 -19.73 -1.70 0.17
N GLY A 21 -19.30 -2.45 -0.81
CA GLY A 21 -17.93 -2.99 -0.92
C GLY A 21 -17.20 -2.27 -2.05
N ASN A 22 -16.02 -1.71 -1.79
CA ASN A 22 -15.30 -0.91 -2.78
C ASN A 22 -14.53 -1.81 -3.77
N LEU A 23 -14.79 -1.64 -5.07
CA LEU A 23 -14.06 -2.27 -6.16
C LEU A 23 -13.51 -1.24 -7.17
N HIS A 24 -13.15 -0.07 -6.71
CA HIS A 24 -12.66 1.02 -7.55
C HIS A 24 -11.31 0.71 -8.20
N ARG A 25 -11.13 1.19 -9.44
CA ARG A 25 -9.89 1.16 -10.20
C ARG A 25 -9.64 2.50 -10.87
N ASN A 26 -8.40 2.98 -10.81
CA ASN A 26 -7.94 4.07 -11.64
C ASN A 26 -7.36 3.50 -12.94
N VAL A 27 -7.85 3.94 -14.10
CA VAL A 27 -7.34 3.51 -15.41
C VAL A 27 -6.42 4.57 -15.99
N ILE A 28 -5.15 4.21 -16.19
CA ILE A 28 -4.10 5.07 -16.73
C ILE A 28 -3.78 4.62 -18.15
N PHE A 29 -3.88 5.55 -19.12
CA PHE A 29 -3.56 5.28 -20.52
C PHE A 29 -2.10 5.61 -20.82
N GLU A 30 -1.42 4.76 -21.60
CA GLU A 30 -0.05 4.97 -22.06
C GLU A 30 0.12 6.31 -22.79
N GLY A 31 -0.76 6.58 -23.76
CA GLY A 31 -0.66 7.73 -24.63
C GLY A 31 -1.82 8.74 -24.48
N SER A 32 -1.90 9.63 -25.45
CA SER A 32 -3.00 10.60 -25.53
C SER A 32 -4.26 10.04 -26.20
N LYS A 33 -4.15 8.92 -26.92
CA LYS A 33 -5.30 8.21 -27.48
C LYS A 33 -6.08 7.55 -26.34
N ARG A 34 -7.38 7.76 -26.32
CA ARG A 34 -8.29 7.17 -25.34
C ARG A 34 -9.71 7.18 -25.92
N PRO A 35 -10.60 6.31 -25.45
CA PRO A 35 -12.01 6.38 -25.82
C PRO A 35 -12.64 7.70 -25.36
N LEU A 36 -13.62 8.19 -26.10
CA LEU A 36 -14.39 9.38 -25.74
C LEU A 36 -15.22 9.14 -24.47
N ARG A 37 -15.74 7.93 -24.34
CA ARG A 37 -16.51 7.50 -23.17
C ARG A 37 -15.71 6.47 -22.38
N PRO A 38 -15.45 6.72 -21.08
CA PRO A 38 -14.85 5.71 -20.22
C PRO A 38 -15.81 4.55 -19.97
N PHE A 39 -15.26 3.38 -19.63
CA PHE A 39 -16.02 2.28 -19.06
C PHE A 39 -16.35 2.59 -17.59
N THR A 40 -17.59 2.34 -17.17
CA THR A 40 -18.09 2.72 -15.86
C THR A 40 -18.99 1.65 -15.27
N ARG A 41 -19.37 1.79 -14.00
CA ARG A 41 -20.36 0.90 -13.34
C ARG A 41 -21.73 0.84 -14.03
N ILE A 42 -22.04 1.80 -14.91
CA ILE A 42 -23.27 1.79 -15.70
C ILE A 42 -23.16 0.74 -16.82
N ASP A 43 -21.92 0.44 -17.27
CA ASP A 43 -21.67 -0.57 -18.30
C ASP A 43 -21.63 -1.96 -17.68
N SER A 44 -20.94 -2.14 -16.53
CA SER A 44 -20.92 -3.37 -15.75
C SER A 44 -20.49 -3.12 -14.31
N LEU A 45 -20.95 -3.95 -13.37
CA LEU A 45 -20.47 -4.00 -11.99
C LEU A 45 -19.29 -4.97 -11.84
N ASN A 46 -19.09 -5.87 -12.81
CA ASN A 46 -18.02 -6.86 -12.82
C ASN A 46 -16.71 -6.24 -13.31
N PRO A 47 -15.64 -6.18 -12.50
CA PRO A 47 -14.33 -5.65 -12.91
C PRO A 47 -13.66 -6.48 -14.03
N GLU A 48 -14.06 -7.72 -14.25
CA GLU A 48 -13.54 -8.57 -15.33
C GLU A 48 -13.97 -8.07 -16.71
N ASP A 49 -15.12 -7.41 -16.79
CA ASP A 49 -15.59 -6.75 -18.01
C ASP A 49 -14.78 -5.49 -18.31
N LEU A 50 -14.29 -4.77 -17.28
CA LEU A 50 -13.32 -3.70 -17.48
C LEU A 50 -12.05 -4.23 -18.14
N TRP A 51 -11.53 -5.38 -17.69
CA TRP A 51 -10.32 -5.96 -18.30
C TRP A 51 -10.58 -6.39 -19.77
N THR A 52 -11.76 -6.93 -20.06
CA THR A 52 -12.17 -7.25 -21.44
C THR A 52 -12.15 -6.00 -22.31
N TRP A 53 -12.79 -4.92 -21.86
CA TRP A 53 -12.79 -3.64 -22.54
C TRP A 53 -11.37 -3.05 -22.74
N MET A 54 -10.48 -3.20 -21.74
CA MET A 54 -9.08 -2.76 -21.85
C MET A 54 -8.31 -3.61 -22.88
N ASP A 55 -8.54 -4.91 -22.93
CA ASP A 55 -7.92 -5.80 -23.94
C ASP A 55 -8.41 -5.44 -25.35
N ASP A 56 -9.70 -5.17 -25.57
CA ASP A 56 -10.25 -4.70 -26.83
C ASP A 56 -9.65 -3.35 -27.28
N LEU A 57 -9.34 -2.46 -26.32
CA LEU A 57 -8.65 -1.20 -26.63
C LEU A 57 -7.20 -1.44 -27.02
N ARG A 58 -6.52 -2.37 -26.37
CA ARG A 58 -5.11 -2.73 -26.66
C ARG A 58 -4.97 -3.32 -28.04
N GLU A 59 -5.91 -4.17 -28.49
CA GLU A 59 -5.95 -4.68 -29.86
C GLU A 59 -6.09 -3.55 -30.90
N ARG A 60 -6.69 -2.43 -30.52
CA ARG A 60 -6.82 -1.21 -31.35
C ARG A 60 -5.67 -0.22 -31.15
N GLY A 61 -4.59 -0.63 -30.48
CA GLY A 61 -3.39 0.17 -30.24
C GLY A 61 -3.56 1.26 -29.18
N VAL A 62 -4.44 1.04 -28.19
CA VAL A 62 -4.61 1.92 -27.03
C VAL A 62 -4.32 1.12 -25.75
N ASP A 63 -3.09 1.22 -25.25
CA ASP A 63 -2.71 0.51 -24.03
C ASP A 63 -3.07 1.32 -22.78
N SER A 64 -3.40 0.57 -21.71
CA SER A 64 -3.76 1.10 -20.41
C SER A 64 -3.49 0.09 -19.29
N ILE A 65 -3.36 0.57 -18.08
CA ILE A 65 -3.33 -0.22 -16.84
C ILE A 65 -4.45 0.23 -15.93
N ALA A 66 -5.01 -0.69 -15.15
CA ALA A 66 -5.92 -0.40 -14.05
C ALA A 66 -5.23 -0.63 -12.73
N ILE A 67 -5.53 0.23 -11.73
CA ILE A 67 -4.93 0.17 -10.39
C ILE A 67 -6.07 0.06 -9.38
N PRO A 68 -6.30 -1.13 -8.80
CA PRO A 68 -7.22 -1.29 -7.68
C PRO A 68 -6.80 -0.44 -6.47
N HIS A 69 -7.75 0.17 -5.82
CA HIS A 69 -7.54 0.95 -4.61
C HIS A 69 -8.67 0.76 -3.59
N ASN A 70 -8.46 1.18 -2.33
CA ASN A 70 -9.38 0.95 -1.22
C ASN A 70 -9.67 -0.53 -0.94
N GLY A 71 -8.69 -1.41 -1.07
CA GLY A 71 -8.85 -2.83 -0.75
C GLY A 71 -9.35 -3.04 0.68
N ASN A 72 -8.83 -2.28 1.65
CA ASN A 72 -9.29 -2.29 3.05
C ASN A 72 -10.79 -1.98 3.21
N GLY A 73 -11.38 -1.18 2.32
CA GLY A 73 -12.80 -0.84 2.32
C GLY A 73 -13.67 -1.71 1.38
N SER A 74 -13.14 -2.82 0.86
CA SER A 74 -13.82 -3.68 -0.12
C SER A 74 -14.71 -4.76 0.50
N ASN A 75 -14.73 -4.90 1.82
CA ASN A 75 -15.40 -6.00 2.53
C ASN A 75 -14.96 -7.39 2.05
N GLY A 76 -13.69 -7.56 1.73
CA GLY A 76 -13.14 -8.83 1.30
C GLY A 76 -13.32 -9.15 -0.19
N ASN A 77 -13.95 -8.28 -0.97
CA ASN A 77 -14.30 -8.60 -2.36
C ASN A 77 -13.21 -8.23 -3.39
N MET A 78 -12.09 -7.59 -2.97
CA MET A 78 -11.09 -7.10 -3.92
C MET A 78 -10.17 -8.20 -4.44
N PHE A 79 -9.81 -9.18 -3.60
CA PHE A 79 -8.79 -10.19 -3.87
C PHE A 79 -9.28 -11.61 -3.53
N GLU A 80 -10.43 -11.98 -4.04
CA GLU A 80 -11.04 -13.29 -3.81
C GLU A 80 -10.31 -14.42 -4.55
N MET A 81 -10.52 -15.65 -4.13
CA MET A 81 -10.00 -16.87 -4.79
C MET A 81 -10.98 -17.45 -5.82
N GLU A 82 -12.00 -16.68 -6.16
CA GLU A 82 -13.04 -16.99 -7.14
C GLU A 82 -13.19 -15.82 -8.11
N THR A 83 -13.82 -16.05 -9.25
CA THR A 83 -14.23 -14.99 -10.18
C THR A 83 -15.35 -14.16 -9.58
N PHE A 84 -15.65 -13.00 -10.14
CA PHE A 84 -16.76 -12.16 -9.69
C PHE A 84 -18.12 -12.89 -9.67
N GLU A 85 -18.32 -13.84 -10.57
CA GLU A 85 -19.54 -14.66 -10.66
C GLU A 85 -19.48 -15.93 -9.77
N GLY A 86 -18.46 -16.10 -8.93
CA GLY A 86 -18.29 -17.25 -8.05
C GLY A 86 -17.75 -18.51 -8.73
N GLY A 87 -17.15 -18.38 -9.90
CA GLY A 87 -16.49 -19.46 -10.60
C GLY A 87 -15.01 -19.64 -10.20
N PRO A 88 -14.38 -20.78 -10.56
CA PRO A 88 -12.98 -21.00 -10.25
C PRO A 88 -12.06 -20.10 -11.08
N ILE A 89 -11.04 -19.54 -10.44
CA ILE A 89 -9.93 -18.87 -11.13
C ILE A 89 -9.13 -19.91 -11.92
N ASN A 90 -8.62 -19.53 -13.07
CA ASN A 90 -7.74 -20.32 -13.91
C ASN A 90 -6.55 -19.48 -14.43
N ARG A 91 -5.63 -20.10 -15.16
CA ARG A 91 -4.43 -19.41 -15.70
C ARG A 91 -4.77 -18.27 -16.65
N ASP A 92 -5.83 -18.39 -17.43
CA ASP A 92 -6.23 -17.33 -18.38
C ASP A 92 -6.75 -16.10 -17.63
N TYR A 93 -7.57 -16.32 -16.59
CA TYR A 93 -8.01 -15.27 -15.66
C TYR A 93 -6.80 -14.57 -15.01
N SER A 94 -5.88 -15.37 -14.44
CA SER A 94 -4.70 -14.84 -13.77
C SER A 94 -3.83 -14.00 -14.71
N SER A 95 -3.61 -14.48 -15.94
CA SER A 95 -2.85 -13.77 -16.98
C SER A 95 -3.57 -12.50 -17.44
N LYS A 96 -4.89 -12.54 -17.60
CA LYS A 96 -5.72 -11.39 -17.98
C LYS A 96 -5.69 -10.31 -16.91
N ARG A 97 -5.86 -10.69 -15.62
CA ARG A 97 -5.79 -9.76 -14.51
C ARG A 97 -4.43 -9.09 -14.42
N MET A 98 -3.34 -9.86 -14.40
CA MET A 98 -1.98 -9.31 -14.30
C MET A 98 -1.59 -8.41 -15.48
N ARG A 99 -2.10 -8.69 -16.69
CA ARG A 99 -1.90 -7.81 -17.86
C ARG A 99 -2.61 -6.46 -17.68
N ASN A 100 -3.77 -6.44 -17.04
CA ASN A 100 -4.59 -5.25 -16.89
C ASN A 100 -4.38 -4.54 -15.54
N GLU A 101 -4.11 -5.29 -14.46
CA GLU A 101 -3.87 -4.77 -13.10
C GLU A 101 -2.45 -5.13 -12.63
N PRO A 102 -1.37 -4.55 -13.22
CA PRO A 102 0.00 -4.86 -12.78
C PRO A 102 0.37 -4.19 -11.45
N LEU A 103 -0.39 -3.20 -11.00
CA LEU A 103 -0.14 -2.42 -9.78
C LEU A 103 -1.36 -2.42 -8.88
N VAL A 104 -1.12 -2.20 -7.58
CA VAL A 104 -2.15 -1.98 -6.56
C VAL A 104 -1.75 -0.83 -5.64
N GLU A 105 -2.73 -0.08 -5.17
CA GLU A 105 -2.53 0.95 -4.15
C GLU A 105 -2.50 0.30 -2.77
N VAL A 106 -1.41 0.53 -2.03
CA VAL A 106 -1.19 -0.03 -0.69
C VAL A 106 -1.54 0.93 0.44
N THR A 107 -1.61 2.23 0.16
CA THR A 107 -1.95 3.26 1.15
C THR A 107 -2.50 4.52 0.50
N GLN A 108 -3.42 5.16 1.18
CA GLN A 108 -4.00 6.46 0.84
C GLN A 108 -4.66 7.10 2.08
N VAL A 109 -5.32 8.25 1.91
CA VAL A 109 -5.99 8.95 3.02
C VAL A 109 -7.06 8.12 3.74
N LYS A 110 -7.67 7.13 3.11
CA LYS A 110 -8.58 6.17 3.76
C LYS A 110 -7.84 4.98 4.40
N GLY A 111 -6.59 5.20 4.81
CA GLY A 111 -5.78 4.23 5.53
C GLY A 111 -4.96 3.30 4.65
N THR A 112 -4.27 2.38 5.31
CA THR A 112 -3.45 1.36 4.66
C THR A 112 -4.28 0.20 4.14
N SER A 113 -3.81 -0.40 3.04
CA SER A 113 -4.23 -1.70 2.53
C SER A 113 -3.06 -2.70 2.50
N GLU A 114 -1.94 -2.45 3.20
CA GLU A 114 -0.80 -3.38 3.26
C GLU A 114 -1.20 -4.69 3.94
N THR A 115 -1.48 -4.60 5.23
CA THR A 115 -1.94 -5.71 6.06
C THR A 115 -2.79 -5.21 7.22
N HIS A 116 -3.34 -6.13 8.00
CA HIS A 116 -4.20 -5.85 9.14
C HIS A 116 -3.79 -6.73 10.33
N PRO A 117 -3.88 -6.28 11.61
CA PRO A 117 -3.49 -7.09 12.77
C PRO A 117 -4.17 -8.47 12.85
N LEU A 118 -5.41 -8.59 12.36
CA LEU A 118 -6.12 -9.88 12.29
C LEU A 118 -5.57 -10.85 11.22
N LEU A 119 -4.83 -10.33 10.23
CA LEU A 119 -4.22 -11.13 9.15
C LEU A 119 -2.77 -11.44 9.44
N SER A 120 -2.08 -10.53 10.12
CA SER A 120 -0.65 -10.58 10.44
C SER A 120 -0.45 -10.33 11.95
N PRO A 121 -0.86 -11.27 12.83
CA PRO A 121 -0.83 -11.05 14.29
C PRO A 121 0.59 -10.98 14.86
N ASP A 122 1.58 -11.53 14.15
CA ASP A 122 2.99 -11.52 14.55
C ASP A 122 3.77 -10.32 14.00
N ASP A 123 3.10 -9.42 13.27
CA ASP A 123 3.66 -8.17 12.76
C ASP A 123 3.32 -6.99 13.68
N GLU A 124 4.26 -6.56 14.49
CA GLU A 124 4.11 -5.42 15.40
C GLU A 124 3.80 -4.09 14.71
N TRP A 125 3.98 -4.03 13.38
CA TRP A 125 3.74 -2.86 12.54
C TRP A 125 2.48 -2.98 11.68
N ALA A 126 1.67 -4.01 11.88
CA ALA A 126 0.42 -4.23 11.14
C ALA A 126 -0.66 -3.19 11.47
N ASP A 127 -0.61 -2.59 12.66
CA ASP A 127 -1.55 -1.56 13.12
C ASP A 127 -1.10 -0.15 12.66
N PHE A 128 -1.14 0.07 11.33
CA PHE A 128 -0.78 1.35 10.76
C PHE A 128 -1.94 1.97 10.01
N GLU A 129 -2.46 3.09 10.51
CA GLU A 129 -3.53 3.87 9.88
C GLU A 129 -4.68 2.97 9.39
N ILE A 130 -5.17 2.12 10.27
CA ILE A 130 -6.26 1.20 9.96
C ILE A 130 -7.57 2.00 9.85
N MET A 131 -8.25 1.84 8.72
CA MET A 131 -9.62 2.27 8.52
C MET A 131 -10.43 1.03 8.07
N ASP A 132 -11.15 0.43 8.99
CA ASP A 132 -11.89 -0.82 8.82
C ASP A 132 -13.38 -0.61 8.50
N ILE A 133 -13.68 0.45 7.76
CA ILE A 133 -15.04 0.84 7.37
C ILE A 133 -15.21 0.64 5.87
N ARG A 134 -16.33 0.07 5.46
CA ARG A 134 -16.76 -0.02 4.06
C ARG A 134 -16.91 1.38 3.48
N VAL A 135 -16.22 1.66 2.39
CA VAL A 135 -16.25 2.99 1.77
C VAL A 135 -17.66 3.30 1.26
N GLY A 136 -18.23 4.40 1.78
CA GLY A 136 -19.56 4.88 1.40
C GLY A 136 -20.73 4.26 2.15
N SER A 137 -20.50 3.32 3.09
CA SER A 137 -21.55 2.79 3.96
C SER A 137 -22.12 3.87 4.89
N ARG A 138 -23.44 3.87 5.07
CA ARG A 138 -24.14 4.77 6.01
C ARG A 138 -25.27 4.00 6.70
N PRO A 139 -25.23 3.77 8.01
CA PRO A 139 -24.14 4.16 8.94
C PRO A 139 -22.81 3.47 8.59
N PRO A 140 -21.67 3.95 9.15
CA PRO A 140 -20.38 3.29 8.99
C PRO A 140 -20.48 1.81 9.38
N THR A 141 -20.08 0.92 8.46
CA THR A 141 -20.20 -0.52 8.63
C THR A 141 -18.82 -1.15 8.50
N TYR A 142 -18.51 -2.11 9.36
CA TYR A 142 -17.23 -2.82 9.36
C TYR A 142 -16.94 -3.49 7.99
N SER A 143 -15.70 -3.38 7.56
CA SER A 143 -15.14 -4.01 6.36
C SER A 143 -14.32 -5.23 6.76
N MET A 144 -14.68 -6.41 6.24
CA MET A 144 -13.92 -7.65 6.48
C MET A 144 -12.50 -7.52 5.90
N PRO A 145 -11.43 -7.78 6.68
CA PRO A 145 -10.07 -7.61 6.20
C PRO A 145 -9.59 -8.72 5.24
N GLN A 146 -10.08 -9.96 5.39
CA GLN A 146 -9.71 -11.08 4.51
C GLN A 146 -10.03 -10.72 3.04
N ALA A 147 -9.12 -11.02 2.12
CA ALA A 147 -9.21 -10.67 0.69
C ALA A 147 -9.36 -9.16 0.39
N GLY A 148 -9.11 -8.30 1.39
CA GLY A 148 -9.12 -6.85 1.23
C GLY A 148 -7.72 -6.23 1.27
N TYR A 149 -6.72 -6.93 1.82
CA TYR A 149 -5.37 -6.43 2.03
C TYR A 149 -4.35 -7.08 1.10
N VAL A 150 -3.34 -6.31 0.71
CA VAL A 150 -2.40 -6.67 -0.35
C VAL A 150 -1.49 -7.85 0.03
N ARG A 151 -1.02 -7.91 1.29
CA ARG A 151 -0.20 -9.04 1.75
C ARG A 151 -0.98 -10.35 1.74
N ASP A 152 -2.24 -10.33 2.18
CA ASP A 152 -3.15 -11.48 2.07
C ASP A 152 -3.41 -11.84 0.59
N ALA A 153 -3.55 -10.85 -0.30
CA ALA A 153 -3.68 -11.10 -1.73
C ALA A 153 -2.45 -11.80 -2.33
N TYR A 154 -1.24 -11.40 -1.94
CA TYR A 154 -0.02 -12.08 -2.37
C TYR A 154 0.00 -13.55 -1.94
N LEU A 155 -0.36 -13.84 -0.68
CA LEU A 155 -0.43 -15.21 -0.16
C LEU A 155 -1.52 -16.04 -0.86
N ARG A 156 -2.68 -15.44 -1.13
CA ARG A 156 -3.77 -16.06 -1.93
C ARG A 156 -3.31 -16.36 -3.35
N GLY A 157 -2.59 -15.43 -3.98
CA GLY A 157 -2.04 -15.62 -5.31
C GLY A 157 -1.04 -16.75 -5.40
N LEU A 158 -0.13 -16.89 -4.42
CA LEU A 158 0.78 -18.04 -4.33
C LEU A 158 0.02 -19.34 -4.10
N THR A 159 -1.05 -19.32 -3.29
CA THR A 159 -1.90 -20.49 -3.04
C THR A 159 -2.61 -20.95 -4.33
N LEU A 160 -3.16 -20.01 -5.11
CA LEU A 160 -3.77 -20.30 -6.41
C LEU A 160 -2.75 -20.90 -7.39
N ASP A 161 -1.52 -20.38 -7.39
CA ASP A 161 -0.45 -20.88 -8.24
C ASP A 161 -0.02 -22.29 -7.83
N TRP A 162 0.04 -22.59 -6.53
CA TRP A 162 0.30 -23.93 -6.00
C TRP A 162 -0.74 -24.96 -6.47
N PHE A 163 -2.01 -24.55 -6.60
CA PHE A 163 -3.09 -25.36 -7.18
C PHE A 163 -3.06 -25.42 -8.72
N GLY A 164 -2.09 -24.76 -9.37
CA GLY A 164 -1.96 -24.74 -10.83
C GLY A 164 -2.89 -23.77 -11.56
N GLN A 165 -3.56 -22.88 -10.83
CA GLN A 165 -4.52 -21.91 -11.35
C GLN A 165 -3.85 -20.60 -11.83
N GLY A 166 -2.51 -20.48 -11.63
CA GLY A 166 -1.75 -19.25 -11.85
C GLY A 166 -1.94 -18.23 -10.72
N ASN A 167 -1.12 -17.17 -10.74
CA ASN A 167 -1.15 -16.15 -9.70
C ASN A 167 -1.71 -14.83 -10.25
N PRO A 168 -2.95 -14.42 -9.89
CA PRO A 168 -3.56 -13.17 -10.35
C PRO A 168 -3.18 -11.95 -9.52
N TYR A 169 -2.25 -12.07 -8.56
CA TYR A 169 -1.93 -11.06 -7.55
C TYR A 169 -0.44 -10.72 -7.47
N LYS A 170 0.33 -10.86 -8.57
CA LYS A 170 1.74 -10.43 -8.65
C LYS A 170 1.88 -8.91 -8.85
N PHE A 171 1.17 -8.12 -8.06
CA PHE A 171 1.14 -6.66 -8.18
C PHE A 171 2.47 -6.01 -7.81
N GLY A 172 2.78 -4.85 -8.45
CA GLY A 172 3.65 -3.83 -7.87
C GLY A 172 2.87 -2.89 -6.96
N LEU A 173 3.57 -2.16 -6.09
CA LEU A 173 2.97 -1.29 -5.08
C LEU A 173 3.09 0.19 -5.45
N ILE A 174 2.01 0.94 -5.24
CA ILE A 174 2.00 2.40 -5.22
C ILE A 174 1.24 2.90 -4.00
N GLY A 175 1.51 4.14 -3.57
CA GLY A 175 0.66 4.91 -2.69
C GLY A 175 -0.02 6.03 -3.46
N SER A 176 -1.10 6.59 -2.95
CA SER A 176 -1.74 7.75 -3.53
C SER A 176 -2.44 8.62 -2.49
N THR A 177 -2.96 9.78 -2.89
CA THR A 177 -3.65 10.68 -1.98
C THR A 177 -5.15 10.40 -1.92
N ASP A 178 -5.72 9.92 -3.00
CA ASP A 178 -7.17 9.81 -3.20
C ASP A 178 -7.93 11.11 -2.81
N THR A 179 -7.28 12.25 -2.96
CA THR A 179 -7.90 13.54 -2.65
C THR A 179 -8.89 13.93 -3.74
N HIS A 180 -10.02 14.51 -3.33
CA HIS A 180 -11.07 15.01 -4.23
C HIS A 180 -10.99 16.53 -4.42
N VAL A 181 -9.89 17.19 -4.02
CA VAL A 181 -9.73 18.64 -3.97
C VAL A 181 -8.46 19.16 -4.66
N LEU A 182 -7.98 18.55 -5.71
CA LEU A 182 -6.81 18.99 -6.51
C LEU A 182 -5.46 19.10 -5.76
N GLY A 183 -5.43 18.92 -4.46
CA GLY A 183 -4.22 18.99 -3.63
C GLY A 183 -4.13 17.80 -2.71
N GLY A 184 -2.96 17.12 -2.66
CA GLY A 184 -2.70 16.05 -1.70
C GLY A 184 -2.19 16.62 -0.39
N SER A 185 -2.68 16.10 0.73
CA SER A 185 -2.16 16.38 2.07
C SER A 185 -1.33 15.20 2.52
N PHE A 186 -0.05 15.19 2.21
CA PHE A 186 0.91 14.13 2.53
C PHE A 186 1.98 14.57 3.53
N ASP A 187 1.72 15.68 4.21
CA ASP A 187 2.53 16.22 5.30
C ASP A 187 1.64 16.29 6.54
N GLU A 188 1.97 15.50 7.55
CA GLU A 188 1.23 15.42 8.80
C GLU A 188 1.07 16.80 9.47
N SER A 189 2.11 17.64 9.40
CA SER A 189 2.06 18.99 9.96
C SER A 189 1.17 19.94 9.18
N ASN A 190 0.75 19.58 7.98
CA ASN A 190 -0.02 20.42 7.07
C ASN A 190 -1.19 19.68 6.40
N TYR A 191 -1.78 18.72 7.12
CA TYR A 191 -2.98 18.04 6.65
C TYR A 191 -4.12 19.06 6.51
N TRP A 192 -4.78 19.07 5.33
CA TRP A 192 -5.84 20.02 5.08
C TRP A 192 -7.20 19.38 4.88
N SER A 193 -7.36 18.52 3.87
CA SER A 193 -8.68 17.99 3.50
C SER A 193 -8.56 16.90 2.44
N LYS A 194 -9.50 15.94 2.47
CA LYS A 194 -9.76 15.01 1.37
C LYS A 194 -10.92 15.48 0.49
N VAL A 195 -12.03 15.91 1.09
CA VAL A 195 -13.31 16.23 0.41
C VAL A 195 -13.75 17.68 0.54
N GLY A 196 -12.84 18.59 0.83
CA GLY A 196 -13.05 20.02 0.82
C GLY A 196 -13.86 20.51 2.02
N ILE A 197 -15.04 21.07 1.77
CA ILE A 197 -15.84 21.70 2.82
C ILE A 197 -16.31 20.71 3.91
N LEU A 198 -16.39 19.42 3.59
CA LEU A 198 -16.89 18.42 4.53
C LEU A 198 -15.87 18.10 5.64
N ASP A 199 -14.57 18.22 5.34
CA ASP A 199 -13.48 17.93 6.26
C ASP A 199 -12.39 19.00 6.31
N GLY A 200 -12.69 20.19 5.79
CA GLY A 200 -11.74 21.30 5.62
C GLY A 200 -11.37 22.03 6.92
N SER A 201 -11.93 21.65 8.06
CA SER A 201 -11.54 22.21 9.36
C SER A 201 -11.36 21.11 10.41
N PRO A 202 -10.54 21.36 11.46
CA PRO A 202 -10.37 20.43 12.56
C PRO A 202 -11.68 20.00 13.23
N GLU A 203 -12.64 20.91 13.39
CA GLU A 203 -13.96 20.58 13.92
C GLU A 203 -14.72 19.62 13.01
N ALA A 204 -14.71 19.88 11.69
CA ALA A 204 -15.40 19.03 10.72
C ALA A 204 -14.77 17.64 10.62
N ARG A 205 -13.46 17.51 10.86
CA ARG A 205 -12.75 16.22 10.95
C ARG A 205 -12.95 15.48 12.28
N GLY A 206 -13.52 16.14 13.29
CA GLY A 206 -13.71 15.56 14.61
C GLY A 206 -12.43 15.51 15.46
N THR A 207 -11.39 16.28 15.15
CA THR A 207 -10.12 16.29 15.90
C THR A 207 -10.08 17.25 17.07
N ILE A 208 -10.90 18.30 17.05
CA ILE A 208 -11.10 19.23 18.17
C ILE A 208 -12.58 19.33 18.56
N PRO A 209 -12.90 19.70 19.83
CA PRO A 209 -14.28 19.78 20.28
C PRO A 209 -15.02 20.95 19.64
N LEU A 210 -16.33 20.77 19.45
CA LEU A 210 -17.24 21.81 18.99
C LEU A 210 -17.60 22.77 20.12
N THR A 211 -17.81 24.04 19.80
CA THR A 211 -18.45 24.99 20.73
C THR A 211 -19.93 24.67 20.88
N GLN A 212 -20.57 25.14 21.98
CA GLN A 212 -22.00 24.94 22.22
C GLN A 212 -22.88 25.51 21.10
N GLU A 213 -22.52 26.69 20.57
CA GLU A 213 -23.17 27.29 19.41
C GLU A 213 -23.06 26.41 18.15
N ARG A 214 -21.88 25.83 17.94
CA ARG A 214 -21.62 24.96 16.80
C ARG A 214 -22.38 23.64 16.92
N ILE A 215 -22.46 23.05 18.12
CA ILE A 215 -23.27 21.86 18.40
C ILE A 215 -24.73 22.11 18.02
N ALA A 216 -25.31 23.21 18.51
CA ALA A 216 -26.70 23.56 18.23
C ALA A 216 -26.95 23.75 16.70
N THR A 217 -26.05 24.45 16.03
CA THR A 217 -26.13 24.70 14.56
C THR A 217 -26.04 23.41 13.75
N VAL A 218 -25.08 22.55 14.08
CA VAL A 218 -24.88 21.27 13.38
C VAL A 218 -26.05 20.34 13.61
N THR A 219 -26.51 20.22 14.87
CA THR A 219 -27.65 19.38 15.23
C THR A 219 -28.92 19.81 14.47
N GLN A 220 -29.23 21.11 14.48
CA GLN A 220 -30.41 21.60 13.76
C GLN A 220 -30.29 21.38 12.24
N GLY A 221 -29.11 21.66 11.65
CA GLY A 221 -28.89 21.46 10.22
C GLY A 221 -29.02 20.00 9.78
N LEU A 222 -28.57 19.04 10.61
CA LEU A 222 -28.72 17.61 10.33
C LEU A 222 -30.20 17.17 10.45
N ILE A 223 -30.92 17.68 11.45
CA ILE A 223 -32.38 17.42 11.63
C ILE A 223 -33.15 17.97 10.42
N ASP A 224 -32.89 19.21 10.01
CA ASP A 224 -33.55 19.85 8.87
C ASP A 224 -33.29 19.10 7.55
N ALA A 225 -32.08 18.51 7.43
CA ALA A 225 -31.69 17.69 6.28
C ALA A 225 -32.18 16.23 6.38
N ASN A 226 -32.92 15.85 7.43
CA ASN A 226 -33.35 14.48 7.72
C ASN A 226 -32.16 13.50 7.75
N GLN A 227 -31.03 13.93 8.34
CA GLN A 227 -29.82 13.13 8.52
C GLN A 227 -29.63 12.76 10.00
N PRO A 228 -28.99 11.62 10.32
CA PRO A 228 -28.66 11.29 11.70
C PRO A 228 -27.72 12.34 12.30
N VAL A 229 -27.91 12.65 13.60
CA VAL A 229 -27.01 13.53 14.32
C VAL A 229 -25.72 12.76 14.63
N LEU A 230 -24.63 13.11 13.95
CA LEU A 230 -23.33 12.47 14.03
C LEU A 230 -22.43 13.25 14.98
N LEU A 231 -22.71 13.14 16.29
CA LEU A 231 -21.94 13.76 17.36
C LEU A 231 -21.58 12.71 18.41
N ILE A 232 -20.39 12.83 18.96
CA ILE A 232 -19.89 11.94 20.01
C ILE A 232 -19.28 12.73 21.17
N ASP A 233 -19.65 12.37 22.39
CA ASP A 233 -19.06 12.94 23.59
C ASP A 233 -17.80 12.18 23.99
N ARG A 234 -16.75 12.92 24.29
CA ARG A 234 -15.48 12.44 24.81
C ARG A 234 -15.09 13.25 26.06
N GLU A 235 -14.04 12.85 26.76
CA GLU A 235 -13.56 13.52 27.98
C GLU A 235 -13.38 15.04 27.82
N GLN A 236 -12.99 15.50 26.64
CA GLN A 236 -12.64 16.91 26.38
C GLN A 236 -13.77 17.73 25.71
N GLY A 237 -14.92 17.10 25.45
CA GLY A 237 -16.07 17.78 24.82
C GLY A 237 -16.81 16.92 23.81
N THR A 238 -17.67 17.56 23.01
CA THR A 238 -18.46 16.94 21.96
C THR A 238 -17.77 17.15 20.60
N TYR A 239 -17.66 16.11 19.80
CA TYR A 239 -16.97 16.08 18.51
C TYR A 239 -17.92 15.64 17.38
N MET A 240 -17.58 15.98 16.13
CA MET A 240 -18.17 15.34 14.96
C MET A 240 -17.79 13.87 14.94
N ASP A 241 -18.76 12.98 14.66
CA ASP A 241 -18.59 11.53 14.50
C ASP A 241 -18.90 11.10 13.07
N VAL A 242 -18.05 11.53 12.16
CA VAL A 242 -18.22 11.34 10.72
C VAL A 242 -17.20 10.37 10.12
N GLY A 243 -16.34 9.79 10.97
CA GLY A 243 -15.28 8.85 10.57
C GLY A 243 -14.07 9.51 9.87
N PHE A 244 -14.01 10.84 9.77
CA PHE A 244 -12.87 11.52 9.16
C PHE A 244 -11.64 11.56 10.06
N ASP A 245 -11.82 11.40 11.35
CA ASP A 245 -10.77 11.25 12.35
C ASP A 245 -9.95 9.95 12.20
N GLN A 246 -10.50 8.95 11.50
CA GLN A 246 -9.82 7.70 11.16
C GLN A 246 -8.99 7.80 9.85
N TRP A 247 -9.06 8.91 9.12
CA TRP A 247 -8.27 9.05 7.91
C TRP A 247 -6.79 9.10 8.24
N GLY A 248 -5.99 8.35 7.45
CA GLY A 248 -4.55 8.37 7.50
C GLY A 248 -3.96 9.54 6.73
N ALA A 249 -2.64 9.61 6.70
CA ALA A 249 -1.92 10.48 5.81
C ALA A 249 -2.08 10.03 4.35
N SER A 250 -2.00 10.97 3.43
CA SER A 250 -1.99 10.66 1.99
C SER A 250 -0.70 9.94 1.59
N GLY A 251 -0.82 8.87 0.81
CA GLY A 251 0.34 8.19 0.22
C GLY A 251 0.90 8.86 -1.03
N LEU A 252 2.08 8.42 -1.45
CA LEU A 252 2.73 8.83 -2.70
C LEU A 252 3.12 7.60 -3.52
N ALA A 253 2.90 7.69 -4.84
CA ALA A 253 3.47 6.76 -5.80
C ALA A 253 4.89 7.21 -6.16
N ALA A 254 5.82 6.27 -6.16
CA ALA A 254 7.18 6.48 -6.64
C ALA A 254 7.54 5.44 -7.69
N VAL A 255 8.36 5.83 -8.65
CA VAL A 255 8.76 5.00 -9.77
C VAL A 255 10.21 5.25 -10.14
N TRP A 256 10.91 4.19 -10.49
CA TRP A 256 12.23 4.28 -11.10
C TRP A 256 12.07 4.15 -12.60
N ALA A 257 12.30 5.24 -13.30
CA ALA A 257 12.20 5.34 -14.76
C ALA A 257 13.49 5.95 -15.33
N GLU A 258 13.85 5.54 -16.55
CA GLU A 258 15.06 6.06 -17.21
C GLU A 258 14.95 7.56 -17.47
N GLU A 259 13.72 8.03 -17.78
CA GLU A 259 13.45 9.43 -18.10
C GLU A 259 12.13 9.88 -17.47
N ASN A 260 12.01 11.18 -17.19
CA ASN A 260 10.76 11.79 -16.77
C ASN A 260 9.85 12.09 -17.98
N THR A 261 9.51 11.04 -18.70
CA THR A 261 8.55 11.06 -19.83
C THR A 261 7.38 10.15 -19.52
N ARG A 262 6.24 10.36 -20.20
CA ARG A 262 5.04 9.51 -20.00
C ARG A 262 5.34 8.07 -20.37
N GLU A 263 6.01 7.87 -21.48
CA GLU A 263 6.36 6.56 -22.02
C GLU A 263 7.27 5.78 -21.04
N SER A 264 8.32 6.44 -20.55
CA SER A 264 9.27 5.81 -19.61
C SER A 264 8.61 5.49 -18.27
N ILE A 265 7.76 6.38 -17.74
CA ILE A 265 7.00 6.16 -16.51
C ILE A 265 5.99 5.02 -16.70
N PHE A 266 5.27 4.98 -17.83
CA PHE A 266 4.30 3.92 -18.09
C PHE A 266 4.97 2.55 -18.24
N LYS A 267 6.15 2.49 -18.91
CA LYS A 267 6.98 1.29 -19.00
C LYS A 267 7.39 0.81 -17.60
N ALA A 268 7.84 1.72 -16.73
CA ALA A 268 8.23 1.38 -15.36
C ALA A 268 7.02 0.89 -14.53
N PHE A 269 5.82 1.45 -14.72
CA PHE A 269 4.59 0.92 -14.14
C PHE A 269 4.29 -0.51 -14.61
N ARG A 270 4.44 -0.77 -15.91
CA ARG A 270 4.29 -2.13 -16.47
C ARG A 270 5.28 -3.11 -15.87
N ASN A 271 6.52 -2.68 -15.68
CA ASN A 271 7.59 -3.48 -15.07
C ASN A 271 7.46 -3.57 -13.55
N LYS A 272 6.50 -2.85 -12.95
CA LYS A 272 6.30 -2.79 -11.50
C LYS A 272 7.53 -2.28 -10.73
N GLU A 273 8.41 -1.51 -11.39
CA GLU A 273 9.56 -0.90 -10.74
C GLU A 273 9.11 0.36 -9.98
N THR A 274 8.22 0.13 -9.03
CA THR A 274 7.50 1.13 -8.25
C THR A 274 7.62 0.84 -6.76
N PHE A 275 7.45 1.88 -5.97
CA PHE A 275 7.30 1.76 -4.53
C PHE A 275 6.31 2.81 -4.01
N ALA A 276 5.74 2.52 -2.85
CA ALA A 276 4.82 3.40 -2.15
C ALA A 276 5.52 4.08 -0.98
N THR A 277 5.05 5.27 -0.61
CA THR A 277 5.30 5.84 0.72
C THR A 277 3.97 6.29 1.35
N SER A 278 3.95 6.43 2.65
CA SER A 278 2.77 6.92 3.38
C SER A 278 2.66 8.46 3.40
N GLY A 279 3.53 9.17 2.67
CA GLY A 279 3.54 10.63 2.57
C GLY A 279 4.93 11.20 2.52
N SER A 280 5.84 10.67 3.29
CA SER A 280 7.23 11.09 3.30
C SER A 280 7.93 10.71 1.98
N ARG A 281 8.97 11.47 1.58
CA ARG A 281 9.66 11.26 0.30
C ARG A 281 10.90 10.37 0.48
N ILE A 282 10.74 9.25 1.17
CA ILE A 282 11.74 8.19 1.24
C ILE A 282 12.07 7.74 -0.18
N LYS A 283 13.36 7.53 -0.47
CA LYS A 283 13.82 6.86 -1.68
C LYS A 283 14.19 5.44 -1.32
N LEU A 284 13.68 4.49 -2.07
CA LEU A 284 13.87 3.06 -1.79
C LEU A 284 14.34 2.34 -3.05
N ARG A 285 15.40 1.52 -2.90
CA ARG A 285 15.88 0.55 -3.88
C ARG A 285 15.84 -0.85 -3.27
N PHE A 286 15.47 -1.81 -4.10
CA PHE A 286 15.43 -3.22 -3.72
C PHE A 286 15.79 -4.07 -4.94
N PHE A 287 16.80 -4.91 -4.77
CA PHE A 287 17.30 -5.83 -5.79
C PHE A 287 17.45 -7.23 -5.22
N ALA A 288 17.37 -8.23 -6.08
CA ALA A 288 17.71 -9.61 -5.75
C ALA A 288 18.51 -10.26 -6.88
N GLY A 289 19.38 -11.20 -6.54
CA GLY A 289 20.16 -11.96 -7.51
C GLY A 289 21.25 -12.80 -6.85
N TYR A 290 21.84 -13.69 -7.62
CA TYR A 290 22.84 -14.65 -7.13
C TYR A 290 24.25 -14.07 -6.96
N GLU A 291 24.50 -12.90 -7.54
CA GLU A 291 25.79 -12.21 -7.46
C GLU A 291 25.71 -10.90 -6.66
N ILE A 292 24.59 -10.62 -6.02
CA ILE A 292 24.36 -9.40 -5.22
C ILE A 292 25.32 -9.39 -4.01
N ASP A 293 25.65 -10.55 -3.44
CA ASP A 293 26.58 -10.64 -2.32
C ASP A 293 27.97 -10.08 -2.65
N ALA A 294 28.41 -10.22 -3.90
CA ALA A 294 29.71 -9.72 -4.34
C ALA A 294 29.80 -8.19 -4.52
N LEU A 295 28.66 -7.47 -4.39
CA LEU A 295 28.65 -6.02 -4.57
C LEU A 295 29.30 -5.29 -3.37
N ASP A 296 30.10 -4.28 -3.69
CA ASP A 296 30.61 -3.33 -2.69
C ASP A 296 29.55 -2.25 -2.45
N LEU A 297 29.02 -2.19 -1.21
CA LEU A 297 28.00 -1.22 -0.81
C LEU A 297 28.47 0.24 -0.90
N ASP A 298 29.76 0.50 -0.84
CA ASP A 298 30.33 1.85 -0.90
C ASP A 298 30.75 2.25 -2.31
N SER A 299 30.55 1.36 -3.30
CA SER A 299 30.84 1.65 -4.69
C SER A 299 29.94 2.75 -5.25
N SER A 300 30.54 3.74 -5.93
CA SER A 300 29.79 4.79 -6.65
C SER A 300 28.90 4.21 -7.78
N ASN A 301 29.21 3.02 -8.26
CA ASN A 301 28.50 2.33 -9.33
C ASN A 301 27.55 1.23 -8.81
N LEU A 302 27.25 1.20 -7.51
CA LEU A 302 26.47 0.16 -6.86
C LEU A 302 25.16 -0.13 -7.60
N ILE A 303 24.41 0.90 -7.98
CA ILE A 303 23.12 0.73 -8.66
C ILE A 303 23.27 0.12 -10.05
N SER A 304 24.24 0.57 -10.85
CA SER A 304 24.50 -0.01 -12.17
C SER A 304 24.88 -1.49 -12.06
N GLN A 305 25.74 -1.82 -11.09
CA GLN A 305 26.14 -3.19 -10.82
C GLN A 305 24.96 -4.05 -10.32
N ALA A 306 24.04 -3.47 -9.52
CA ALA A 306 22.86 -4.17 -9.04
C ALA A 306 21.88 -4.53 -10.19
N TYR A 307 21.71 -3.65 -11.18
CA TYR A 307 20.96 -3.95 -12.39
C TYR A 307 21.65 -4.98 -13.31
N GLU A 308 23.00 -4.99 -13.34
CA GLU A 308 23.75 -5.95 -14.12
C GLU A 308 23.73 -7.36 -13.53
N LYS A 309 23.78 -7.48 -12.20
CA LYS A 309 23.97 -8.73 -11.45
C LYS A 309 22.70 -9.27 -10.81
N GLY A 310 21.60 -8.57 -10.91
CA GLY A 310 20.33 -8.92 -10.30
C GLY A 310 19.15 -8.30 -11.02
N VAL A 311 17.99 -8.40 -10.38
CA VAL A 311 16.73 -7.83 -10.85
C VAL A 311 16.20 -6.82 -9.85
N PRO A 312 15.55 -5.71 -10.29
CA PRO A 312 14.96 -4.73 -9.41
C PRO A 312 13.61 -5.20 -8.83
N MET A 313 13.09 -4.44 -7.86
CA MET A 313 11.72 -4.61 -7.36
C MET A 313 10.70 -4.73 -8.48
N GLY A 314 9.66 -5.52 -8.27
CA GLY A 314 8.62 -5.81 -9.26
C GLY A 314 8.94 -6.99 -10.18
N SER A 315 10.16 -7.50 -10.13
CA SER A 315 10.66 -8.58 -10.98
C SER A 315 10.54 -9.95 -10.34
N GLU A 316 10.95 -10.97 -11.10
CA GLU A 316 11.02 -12.37 -10.68
C GLU A 316 12.44 -12.92 -10.86
N VAL A 317 12.95 -13.60 -9.85
CA VAL A 317 14.20 -14.34 -9.90
C VAL A 317 13.87 -15.80 -10.18
N ASN A 318 14.32 -16.32 -11.32
CA ASN A 318 14.24 -17.75 -11.60
C ASN A 318 15.25 -18.49 -10.71
N TYR A 319 14.78 -19.53 -10.01
CA TYR A 319 15.64 -20.31 -9.13
C TYR A 319 16.72 -21.05 -9.94
N ASP A 320 17.96 -20.90 -9.47
CA ASP A 320 19.12 -21.67 -9.96
C ASP A 320 19.47 -22.73 -8.90
N ASN A 321 19.33 -24.00 -9.23
CA ASN A 321 19.35 -25.18 -8.33
C ASN A 321 20.50 -25.25 -7.33
N ASP A 322 21.58 -24.49 -7.53
CA ASP A 322 22.79 -24.56 -6.71
C ASP A 322 23.05 -23.28 -5.89
N LYS A 323 22.14 -22.28 -5.95
CA LYS A 323 22.39 -20.97 -5.35
C LYS A 323 21.18 -20.43 -4.61
N GLU A 324 21.43 -19.75 -3.51
CA GLU A 324 20.44 -18.98 -2.78
C GLU A 324 20.49 -17.50 -3.22
N PRO A 325 19.34 -16.83 -3.42
CA PRO A 325 19.33 -15.44 -3.82
C PRO A 325 19.76 -14.54 -2.65
N HIS A 326 20.55 -13.52 -2.97
CA HIS A 326 20.88 -12.43 -2.06
C HIS A 326 20.10 -11.19 -2.44
N PHE A 327 19.83 -10.34 -1.45
CA PHE A 327 19.04 -9.12 -1.60
C PHE A 327 19.89 -7.90 -1.25
N LEU A 328 19.69 -6.82 -1.99
CA LEU A 328 20.22 -5.49 -1.68
C LEU A 328 19.06 -4.55 -1.38
N VAL A 329 19.08 -3.96 -0.20
CA VAL A 329 18.15 -2.89 0.19
C VAL A 329 18.90 -1.59 0.41
N TRP A 330 18.34 -0.49 -0.07
CA TRP A 330 18.90 0.84 0.12
C TRP A 330 17.79 1.88 0.25
N ALA A 331 17.73 2.54 1.40
CA ALA A 331 16.78 3.60 1.67
C ALA A 331 17.49 4.89 2.08
N VAL A 332 16.97 6.02 1.61
CA VAL A 332 17.39 7.37 1.98
C VAL A 332 16.17 8.15 2.42
N LYS A 333 16.23 8.81 3.58
CA LYS A 333 15.11 9.61 4.10
C LYS A 333 14.75 10.77 3.17
N GLY A 334 13.50 11.17 3.20
CA GLY A 334 13.05 12.40 2.55
C GLY A 334 13.71 13.64 3.18
N LYS A 335 13.92 14.69 2.39
CA LYS A 335 14.55 15.94 2.88
C LYS A 335 13.89 16.49 4.15
N HIS A 336 12.56 16.38 4.22
CA HIS A 336 11.74 16.90 5.32
C HIS A 336 11.11 15.77 6.17
N GLY A 337 11.44 14.49 5.87
CA GLY A 337 11.02 13.33 6.66
C GLY A 337 11.83 13.19 7.95
N ALA A 338 11.31 12.41 8.88
CA ALA A 338 12.05 12.00 10.06
C ALA A 338 13.24 11.10 9.69
N PRO A 339 14.25 10.93 10.57
CA PRO A 339 15.30 9.94 10.37
C PRO A 339 14.74 8.52 10.21
N LEU A 340 15.43 7.68 9.42
CA LEU A 340 15.05 6.27 9.26
C LEU A 340 15.39 5.51 10.54
N GLN A 341 14.46 4.62 10.95
CA GLN A 341 14.62 3.77 12.11
C GLN A 341 15.19 2.40 11.73
N ARG A 342 14.60 1.74 10.72
CA ARG A 342 15.00 0.40 10.28
C ARG A 342 14.51 0.09 8.87
N ILE A 343 15.09 -0.95 8.29
CA ILE A 343 14.56 -1.58 7.08
C ILE A 343 14.18 -3.02 7.44
N GLN A 344 13.00 -3.42 6.97
CA GLN A 344 12.45 -4.76 7.09
C GLN A 344 12.34 -5.41 5.72
N ILE A 345 12.53 -6.73 5.65
CA ILE A 345 12.08 -7.57 4.53
C ILE A 345 10.93 -8.43 5.03
N ILE A 346 9.82 -8.36 4.34
CA ILE A 346 8.66 -9.21 4.56
C ILE A 346 8.72 -10.35 3.55
N LYS A 347 8.79 -11.59 4.06
CA LYS A 347 8.72 -12.83 3.31
C LYS A 347 7.32 -13.39 3.40
N GLY A 348 6.72 -13.75 2.26
CA GLY A 348 5.52 -14.56 2.22
C GLY A 348 5.75 -15.76 1.30
N TRP A 349 5.28 -16.94 1.71
CA TRP A 349 5.45 -18.15 0.92
C TRP A 349 4.31 -19.13 1.12
N VAL A 350 4.22 -20.08 0.21
CA VAL A 350 3.38 -21.26 0.36
C VAL A 350 4.28 -22.46 0.54
N ASP A 351 4.12 -23.12 1.68
CA ASP A 351 4.85 -24.35 2.01
C ASP A 351 4.62 -25.42 0.93
N GLY A 352 5.68 -25.80 0.25
CA GLY A 352 5.63 -26.66 -0.93
C GLY A 352 5.05 -28.06 -0.67
N ASN A 353 5.01 -28.51 0.59
CA ASN A 353 4.46 -29.82 0.97
C ASN A 353 2.98 -29.75 1.36
N SER A 354 2.57 -28.69 2.05
CA SER A 354 1.21 -28.57 2.62
C SER A 354 0.28 -27.62 1.86
N GLY A 355 0.83 -26.76 1.00
CA GLY A 355 0.06 -25.70 0.33
C GLY A 355 -0.42 -24.57 1.27
N ARG A 356 0.08 -24.52 2.51
CA ARG A 356 -0.33 -23.51 3.49
C ARG A 356 0.46 -22.23 3.30
N PRO A 357 -0.21 -21.07 3.23
CA PRO A 357 0.45 -19.77 3.20
C PRO A 357 1.06 -19.45 4.56
N LYS A 358 2.23 -18.83 4.53
CA LYS A 358 3.00 -18.38 5.70
C LYS A 358 3.62 -17.03 5.42
N GLU A 359 3.94 -16.29 6.48
CA GLU A 359 4.70 -15.04 6.40
C GLU A 359 5.73 -14.93 7.53
N MET A 360 6.78 -14.14 7.29
CA MET A 360 7.79 -13.78 8.28
C MET A 360 8.31 -12.38 7.99
N ILE A 361 8.56 -11.63 9.05
CA ILE A 361 9.13 -10.29 8.99
C ILE A 361 10.56 -10.36 9.55
N TYR A 362 11.53 -9.86 8.78
CA TYR A 362 12.92 -9.74 9.19
C TYR A 362 13.32 -8.27 9.22
N ASP A 363 13.79 -7.76 10.36
CA ASP A 363 14.58 -6.54 10.36
C ASP A 363 15.96 -6.87 9.78
N VAL A 364 16.40 -6.12 8.77
CA VAL A 364 17.65 -6.42 8.06
C VAL A 364 18.75 -5.40 8.37
N ILE A 365 18.38 -4.21 8.81
CA ILE A 365 19.30 -3.19 9.29
C ILE A 365 18.59 -2.22 10.24
N CYS A 366 19.26 -1.90 11.34
CA CYS A 366 18.83 -0.96 12.36
C CYS A 366 19.59 0.36 12.22
N SER A 367 18.99 1.48 12.61
CA SER A 367 19.71 2.75 12.77
C SER A 367 20.65 2.73 13.98
N ASP A 368 21.45 3.79 14.11
CA ASP A 368 22.27 4.08 15.29
C ASP A 368 23.30 3.00 15.65
N GLY A 369 23.69 2.18 14.67
CA GLY A 369 24.64 1.07 14.88
C GLY A 369 24.07 -0.10 15.72
N LEU A 370 22.77 -0.10 15.97
CA LEU A 370 22.10 -1.18 16.67
C LEU A 370 22.13 -2.47 15.82
N GLN A 371 22.16 -3.61 16.49
CA GLN A 371 22.21 -4.92 15.83
C GLN A 371 20.85 -5.58 15.88
N VAL A 372 20.51 -6.29 14.83
CA VAL A 372 19.31 -7.14 14.79
C VAL A 372 19.50 -8.30 15.77
N ASP A 373 18.54 -8.51 16.64
CA ASP A 373 18.51 -9.69 17.51
C ASP A 373 18.30 -10.97 16.67
N PRO A 374 19.24 -11.94 16.70
CA PRO A 374 19.17 -13.11 15.85
C PRO A 374 18.07 -14.11 16.22
N ILE A 375 17.46 -13.97 17.40
CA ILE A 375 16.40 -14.87 17.86
C ILE A 375 15.03 -14.34 17.41
N SER A 376 14.79 -13.04 17.66
CA SER A 376 13.53 -12.40 17.31
C SER A 376 13.48 -11.88 15.87
N ASN A 377 14.64 -11.75 15.22
CA ASN A 377 14.80 -11.03 13.93
C ASN A 377 14.32 -9.58 13.98
N ARG A 378 14.50 -8.91 15.13
CA ARG A 378 14.03 -7.52 15.35
C ARG A 378 15.17 -6.60 15.78
N CYS A 379 15.10 -5.37 15.32
CA CYS A 379 15.90 -4.29 15.85
C CYS A 379 15.42 -3.92 17.26
N PRO A 380 16.32 -3.62 18.20
CA PRO A 380 15.90 -2.99 19.45
C PRO A 380 15.32 -1.60 19.20
N ASP A 381 14.62 -1.05 20.20
CA ASP A 381 14.15 0.33 20.17
C ASP A 381 15.35 1.29 20.14
N ASN A 382 15.36 2.23 19.20
CA ASN A 382 16.39 3.26 19.12
C ASN A 382 16.14 4.45 20.04
N ASN A 383 15.06 4.41 20.84
CA ASN A 383 14.64 5.45 21.78
C ASN A 383 14.29 6.81 21.15
N ALA A 384 13.92 6.84 19.89
CA ALA A 384 13.39 8.05 19.26
C ALA A 384 12.10 8.51 19.97
N LYS A 385 11.98 9.81 20.24
CA LYS A 385 10.89 10.38 21.03
C LYS A 385 10.21 11.51 20.26
N VAL A 386 8.92 11.67 20.55
CA VAL A 386 8.09 12.79 20.10
C VAL A 386 7.51 13.48 21.31
N ASP A 387 7.71 14.79 21.43
CA ASP A 387 6.98 15.60 22.39
C ASP A 387 5.61 15.96 21.79
N ILE A 388 4.57 15.28 22.22
CA ILE A 388 3.21 15.46 21.71
C ILE A 388 2.58 16.84 22.07
N ASN A 389 3.25 17.69 22.84
CA ASN A 389 2.78 19.04 23.10
C ASN A 389 3.35 20.07 22.12
N THR A 390 4.49 19.76 21.50
CA THR A 390 5.19 20.65 20.58
C THR A 390 5.49 20.02 19.23
N CYS A 391 5.27 18.72 19.10
CA CYS A 391 5.64 17.89 17.94
C CYS A 391 7.13 17.92 17.61
N LYS A 392 8.00 18.27 18.56
CA LYS A 392 9.44 18.13 18.40
C LYS A 392 9.84 16.66 18.46
N ILE A 393 10.70 16.26 17.56
CA ILE A 393 11.24 14.89 17.47
C ILE A 393 12.71 14.88 17.91
N SER A 394 13.23 13.68 18.26
CA SER A 394 14.67 13.46 18.41
C SER A 394 15.36 13.61 17.06
N GLU A 395 16.24 14.60 16.90
CA GLU A 395 16.94 14.88 15.64
C GLU A 395 18.27 14.12 15.52
N ASP A 396 18.82 13.68 16.63
CA ASP A 396 20.12 13.01 16.79
C ASP A 396 20.01 11.47 16.83
N VAL A 397 18.80 10.93 16.65
CA VAL A 397 18.51 9.50 16.65
C VAL A 397 17.96 9.09 15.30
N GLY A 398 18.38 7.92 14.79
CA GLY A 398 18.02 7.42 13.49
C GLY A 398 19.03 7.76 12.40
N ALA A 399 18.78 7.31 11.19
CA ALA A 399 19.71 7.38 10.07
C ALA A 399 19.17 8.26 8.91
N VAL A 400 20.08 8.93 8.21
CA VAL A 400 19.78 9.59 6.93
C VAL A 400 19.67 8.57 5.80
N GLU A 401 20.46 7.50 5.90
CA GLU A 401 20.60 6.44 4.92
C GLU A 401 20.76 5.11 5.64
N LEU A 402 20.09 4.08 5.16
CA LEU A 402 20.28 2.68 5.55
C LEU A 402 20.48 1.83 4.31
N LYS A 403 21.48 0.95 4.35
CA LYS A 403 21.88 0.13 3.21
C LYS A 403 22.42 -1.21 3.70
N ALA A 404 21.89 -2.32 3.18
CA ALA A 404 22.33 -3.65 3.57
C ALA A 404 22.22 -4.66 2.44
N LYS A 405 23.05 -5.70 2.51
CA LYS A 405 22.83 -6.97 1.84
C LYS A 405 22.23 -7.94 2.83
N TRP A 406 21.33 -8.77 2.38
CA TRP A 406 20.65 -9.77 3.20
C TRP A 406 20.41 -11.06 2.42
N GLN A 407 20.43 -12.17 3.11
CA GLN A 407 20.12 -13.51 2.61
C GLN A 407 19.03 -14.09 3.52
N ASP A 408 18.08 -14.80 2.96
CA ASP A 408 17.02 -15.46 3.73
C ASP A 408 17.61 -16.65 4.50
N PRO A 409 17.62 -16.61 5.86
CA PRO A 409 18.18 -17.71 6.65
C PRO A 409 17.32 -18.99 6.61
N GLU A 410 16.08 -18.90 6.13
CA GLU A 410 15.13 -19.99 6.04
C GLU A 410 14.65 -20.20 4.58
N PHE A 411 15.54 -19.98 3.62
CA PHE A 411 15.23 -20.20 2.21
C PHE A 411 15.06 -21.70 1.93
N ASP A 412 13.89 -22.08 1.39
CA ASP A 412 13.66 -23.42 0.83
C ASP A 412 13.36 -23.27 -0.68
N PRO A 413 14.18 -23.90 -1.54
CA PRO A 413 13.97 -23.82 -2.99
C PRO A 413 12.68 -24.46 -3.48
N LYS A 414 11.98 -25.21 -2.65
CA LYS A 414 10.68 -25.83 -3.00
C LYS A 414 9.51 -24.90 -2.82
N ASP A 415 9.71 -23.81 -2.09
CA ASP A 415 8.67 -22.85 -1.80
C ASP A 415 8.54 -21.80 -2.92
N ASN A 416 7.32 -21.45 -3.28
CA ASN A 416 7.06 -20.23 -4.05
C ASN A 416 7.02 -19.07 -3.07
N VAL A 417 7.88 -18.08 -3.26
CA VAL A 417 8.14 -17.03 -2.27
C VAL A 417 8.05 -15.66 -2.92
N PHE A 418 7.55 -14.67 -2.20
CA PHE A 418 7.77 -13.26 -2.49
C PHE A 418 8.47 -12.57 -1.32
N TYR A 419 9.23 -11.53 -1.66
CA TYR A 419 9.86 -10.62 -0.71
C TYR A 419 9.55 -9.19 -1.07
N TYR A 420 9.18 -8.37 -0.10
CA TYR A 420 9.13 -6.93 -0.29
C TYR A 420 9.72 -6.20 0.91
N VAL A 421 10.16 -4.97 0.70
CA VAL A 421 10.79 -4.14 1.72
C VAL A 421 9.76 -3.22 2.35
N ARG A 422 9.86 -3.05 3.68
CA ARG A 422 9.22 -1.98 4.42
C ARG A 422 10.30 -1.16 5.13
N VAL A 423 10.29 0.14 4.93
CA VAL A 423 11.20 1.10 5.59
C VAL A 423 10.39 1.89 6.59
N LEU A 424 10.87 2.04 7.82
CA LEU A 424 10.22 2.82 8.87
C LEU A 424 11.06 4.05 9.20
N GLU A 425 10.42 5.23 9.25
CA GLU A 425 10.97 6.44 9.87
C GLU A 425 10.79 6.40 11.40
N ASN A 426 11.49 7.24 12.12
CA ASN A 426 11.19 7.52 13.52
C ASN A 426 9.80 8.14 13.67
N PRO A 427 9.13 7.99 14.82
CA PRO A 427 7.80 8.54 15.02
C PRO A 427 7.77 10.07 14.94
N THR A 428 6.67 10.60 14.40
CA THR A 428 6.33 12.04 14.37
C THR A 428 4.92 12.23 14.90
N CYS A 429 4.47 13.48 15.09
CA CYS A 429 3.05 13.71 15.40
C CYS A 429 2.17 13.37 14.21
N ARG A 430 1.05 12.68 14.49
CA ARG A 430 -0.03 12.49 13.51
C ARG A 430 -0.76 13.82 13.25
N TRP A 431 -1.34 13.98 12.07
CA TRP A 431 -2.05 15.20 11.67
C TRP A 431 -3.16 15.62 12.66
N SER A 432 -3.85 14.67 13.29
CA SER A 432 -4.87 14.96 14.31
C SER A 432 -4.28 15.58 15.59
N THR A 433 -3.06 15.24 15.94
CA THR A 433 -2.31 15.89 17.03
C THR A 433 -1.91 17.31 16.66
N TRP A 434 -1.46 17.52 15.41
CA TRP A 434 -1.18 18.87 14.90
C TRP A 434 -2.42 19.77 14.89
N ASP A 435 -3.58 19.23 14.50
CA ASP A 435 -4.85 19.97 14.55
C ASP A 435 -5.13 20.46 15.97
N ALA A 436 -5.04 19.57 16.95
CA ALA A 436 -5.29 19.90 18.37
C ALA A 436 -4.32 20.97 18.88
N ILE A 437 -3.01 20.81 18.65
CA ILE A 437 -1.97 21.76 19.09
C ILE A 437 -2.20 23.15 18.46
N LYS A 438 -2.41 23.23 17.14
CA LYS A 438 -2.63 24.47 16.42
C LYS A 438 -3.88 25.20 16.90
N ALA A 439 -4.90 24.47 17.32
CA ALA A 439 -6.13 25.00 17.88
C ALA A 439 -6.08 25.28 19.40
N GLY A 440 -4.96 24.97 20.06
CA GLY A 440 -4.80 25.19 21.51
C GLY A 440 -5.48 24.14 22.39
N TYR A 441 -5.79 22.95 21.82
CA TYR A 441 -6.36 21.83 22.55
C TYR A 441 -5.31 20.75 22.84
N LYS A 442 -5.64 19.86 23.77
CA LYS A 442 -4.90 18.62 23.95
C LYS A 442 -5.36 17.61 22.88
N PRO A 443 -4.43 16.77 22.35
CA PRO A 443 -4.82 15.69 21.44
C PRO A 443 -5.84 14.74 22.09
N ARG A 444 -6.76 14.21 21.27
CA ARG A 444 -7.72 13.19 21.69
C ARG A 444 -6.98 11.92 22.10
N LYS A 445 -7.39 11.32 23.25
CA LYS A 445 -6.74 10.12 23.78
C LYS A 445 -7.13 8.83 23.05
N ASP A 446 -8.24 8.86 22.32
CA ASP A 446 -8.77 7.74 21.55
C ASP A 446 -8.27 7.71 20.10
N LEU A 447 -7.40 8.65 19.72
CA LEU A 447 -6.69 8.66 18.45
C LEU A 447 -5.20 8.43 18.67
N HIS A 448 -4.54 7.82 17.67
CA HIS A 448 -3.08 7.76 17.66
C HIS A 448 -2.49 9.18 17.66
N SER A 449 -1.63 9.48 18.64
CA SER A 449 -0.99 10.79 18.73
C SER A 449 0.23 10.93 17.84
N THR A 450 0.83 9.82 17.45
CA THR A 450 2.02 9.75 16.60
C THR A 450 1.81 8.82 15.42
N ILE A 451 2.62 9.02 14.39
CA ILE A 451 2.69 8.17 13.20
C ILE A 451 4.15 7.83 12.91
N GLN A 452 4.41 6.64 12.38
CA GLN A 452 5.71 6.27 11.80
C GLN A 452 5.54 6.11 10.30
N GLU A 453 5.91 7.15 9.57
CA GLU A 453 5.89 7.16 8.13
C GLU A 453 6.77 6.04 7.58
N ARG A 454 6.36 5.50 6.44
CA ARG A 454 7.00 4.32 5.88
C ARG A 454 6.99 4.29 4.35
N ALA A 455 7.79 3.38 3.82
CA ALA A 455 7.79 3.06 2.39
C ALA A 455 7.71 1.56 2.19
N TRP A 456 7.11 1.14 1.06
CA TRP A 456 6.99 -0.27 0.66
C TRP A 456 7.43 -0.47 -0.78
N SER A 457 8.38 -1.36 -1.03
CA SER A 457 8.76 -1.73 -2.40
C SER A 457 7.73 -2.65 -3.03
N SER A 458 7.64 -2.62 -4.36
CA SER A 458 7.08 -3.74 -5.10
C SER A 458 7.83 -5.03 -4.76
N PRO A 459 7.13 -6.19 -4.71
CA PRO A 459 7.78 -7.45 -4.35
C PRO A 459 8.72 -7.96 -5.45
N ILE A 460 9.72 -8.74 -5.03
CA ILE A 460 10.47 -9.64 -5.90
C ILE A 460 10.01 -11.06 -5.57
N SER A 461 9.58 -11.81 -6.58
CA SER A 461 9.23 -13.22 -6.44
C SER A 461 10.43 -14.10 -6.75
N VAL A 462 10.57 -15.20 -6.01
CA VAL A 462 11.50 -16.28 -6.32
C VAL A 462 10.68 -17.52 -6.56
N SER A 463 10.71 -18.03 -7.79
CA SER A 463 9.92 -19.20 -8.18
C SER A 463 10.77 -20.28 -8.79
N TYR A 464 10.42 -21.51 -8.46
CA TYR A 464 10.97 -22.70 -9.07
C TYR A 464 10.17 -23.02 -10.34
N THR A 465 10.75 -22.80 -11.51
CA THR A 465 10.14 -23.24 -12.77
C THR A 465 10.33 -24.75 -12.96
N HIS A 466 9.42 -25.53 -12.40
CA HIS A 466 9.28 -26.92 -12.81
C HIS A 466 8.78 -26.99 -14.27
N LEU A 467 9.66 -27.29 -15.21
CA LEU A 467 9.31 -27.76 -16.54
C LEU A 467 8.81 -29.24 -16.51
N THR A 468 8.00 -29.61 -15.52
CA THR A 468 7.35 -30.93 -15.52
C THR A 468 5.86 -30.72 -15.67
N LEU A 469 5.37 -31.23 -16.80
CA LEU A 469 3.94 -31.47 -17.01
C LEU A 469 3.34 -32.17 -15.79
N PRO A 470 2.13 -31.79 -15.32
CA PRO A 470 1.47 -32.48 -14.24
C PRO A 470 1.27 -33.94 -14.64
N THR A 471 1.98 -34.83 -13.98
CA THR A 471 1.60 -36.25 -13.98
C THR A 471 0.25 -36.32 -13.29
N ASN A 472 -0.77 -36.76 -14.01
CA ASN A 472 -2.10 -37.05 -13.49
C ASN A 472 -2.01 -37.71 -12.11
N ARG A 473 -2.38 -36.99 -11.06
CA ARG A 473 -2.81 -37.62 -9.82
C ARG A 473 -4.30 -37.84 -9.99
N GLU A 474 -4.67 -39.03 -10.42
CA GLU A 474 -6.01 -39.54 -10.27
C GLU A 474 -6.32 -39.60 -8.76
N VAL A 475 -7.45 -39.00 -8.39
CA VAL A 475 -8.12 -39.18 -7.11
C VAL A 475 -9.21 -40.22 -7.28
#